data_76c2e867a9e6c98beaf515cc18d583a1
#
_entry.id   76c2e867a9e6c98beaf515cc18d583a1
#
_cell.length_a   1.000
_cell.length_b   1.000
_cell.length_c   1.000
_cell.angle_alpha   90.00
_cell.angle_beta   90.00
_cell.angle_gamma   90.00
#
_symmetry.space_group_name_H-M   'P 1'
#
loop_
_entity.id
_entity.type
_entity.pdbx_description
1 polymer ?
#
loop_
_entity_poly.entity_id
_entity_poly.type
_entity_poly.pdbx_seq_one_letter_code
_entity_poly.pdbx_strand_id
1 'polypeptide(L)'
;IYIYGNNYKTKDGTCIRDYIHVSDLADIHIKTLKYINTKSKSLVLNCGYGIGYSVLDIIKIFQKNNKKLIINFTKKRPGDIAQVYANINKSTQVLNLKNKSNNIKKIINSAFKWEKQLTKSHYK
;
A
#
# COMPACT_ATOMS: atom_id res chain seq x y z
N ILE A 1 -0.48 2.60 -18.16
CA ILE A 1 -1.12 2.07 -16.94
C ILE A 1 -2.60 1.91 -17.19
N TYR A 2 -3.17 0.78 -16.80
CA TYR A 2 -4.61 0.53 -16.86
C TYR A 2 -5.23 0.75 -15.49
N ILE A 3 -6.28 1.59 -15.41
CA ILE A 3 -7.08 1.83 -14.20
C ILE A 3 -8.41 1.13 -14.38
N TYR A 4 -8.74 0.21 -13.47
CA TYR A 4 -9.95 -0.59 -13.50
C TYR A 4 -11.09 0.12 -12.76
N GLY A 5 -11.99 0.75 -13.53
CA GLY A 5 -13.12 1.52 -13.04
C GLY A 5 -12.77 2.98 -12.73
N ASN A 6 -13.67 3.87 -13.11
CA ASN A 6 -13.59 5.32 -12.91
C ASN A 6 -14.89 5.91 -12.36
N ASN A 7 -15.81 5.06 -11.92
CA ASN A 7 -17.14 5.45 -11.44
C ASN A 7 -17.50 4.76 -10.11
N TYR A 8 -16.50 4.53 -9.23
CA TYR A 8 -16.74 4.15 -7.85
C TYR A 8 -17.27 5.37 -7.05
N LYS A 9 -18.04 5.11 -5.99
CA LYS A 9 -18.50 6.16 -5.06
C LYS A 9 -17.34 6.64 -4.18
N THR A 10 -16.38 7.33 -4.80
CA THR A 10 -15.19 7.90 -4.19
C THR A 10 -14.96 9.31 -4.75
N LYS A 11 -14.05 10.09 -4.16
CA LYS A 11 -13.81 11.49 -4.55
C LYS A 11 -13.39 11.71 -6.02
N ASP A 12 -12.78 10.69 -6.64
CA ASP A 12 -12.26 10.77 -8.03
C ASP A 12 -12.68 9.60 -8.90
N GLY A 13 -13.62 8.79 -8.42
CA GLY A 13 -14.16 7.66 -9.14
C GLY A 13 -13.28 6.41 -9.14
N THR A 14 -12.05 6.45 -8.58
CA THR A 14 -11.17 5.28 -8.49
C THR A 14 -11.17 4.65 -7.09
N CYS A 15 -10.76 3.38 -6.99
CA CYS A 15 -10.72 2.67 -5.72
C CYS A 15 -9.77 3.33 -4.72
N ILE A 16 -10.13 3.27 -3.42
CA ILE A 16 -9.29 3.71 -2.31
C ILE A 16 -8.69 2.48 -1.62
N ARG A 17 -7.38 2.51 -1.36
CA ARG A 17 -6.62 1.43 -0.72
C ARG A 17 -5.63 1.97 0.29
N ASP A 18 -5.23 1.12 1.24
CA ASP A 18 -4.17 1.38 2.21
C ASP A 18 -2.85 0.84 1.65
N TYR A 19 -1.91 1.74 1.39
CA TYR A 19 -0.61 1.40 0.79
C TYR A 19 0.46 1.36 1.86
N ILE A 20 0.87 0.17 2.27
CA ILE A 20 1.92 -0.03 3.27
C ILE A 20 3.30 -0.19 2.62
N HIS A 21 4.34 0.39 3.23
CA HIS A 21 5.73 0.17 2.80
C HIS A 21 6.18 -1.26 3.14
N VAL A 22 6.85 -1.92 2.22
CA VAL A 22 7.29 -3.32 2.38
C VAL A 22 8.18 -3.52 3.61
N SER A 23 9.06 -2.56 3.94
CA SER A 23 9.90 -2.65 5.15
C SER A 23 9.09 -2.56 6.43
N ASP A 24 8.03 -1.74 6.46
CA ASP A 24 7.17 -1.65 7.65
C ASP A 24 6.32 -2.91 7.81
N LEU A 25 5.90 -3.51 6.69
CA LEU A 25 5.23 -4.82 6.72
C LEU A 25 6.19 -5.92 7.24
N ALA A 26 7.45 -5.93 6.82
CA ALA A 26 8.47 -6.84 7.33
C ALA A 26 8.70 -6.65 8.85
N ASP A 27 8.79 -5.41 9.32
CA ASP A 27 8.90 -5.08 10.75
C ASP A 27 7.70 -5.60 11.56
N ILE A 28 6.48 -5.50 11.01
CA ILE A 28 5.27 -6.06 11.62
C ILE A 28 5.38 -7.58 11.75
N HIS A 29 5.87 -8.29 10.73
CA HIS A 29 6.08 -9.73 10.79
C HIS A 29 7.08 -10.13 11.89
N ILE A 30 8.22 -9.43 11.99
CA ILE A 30 9.23 -9.65 13.03
C ILE A 30 8.63 -9.45 14.44
N LYS A 31 7.86 -8.38 14.63
CA LYS A 31 7.19 -8.10 15.92
C LYS A 31 6.13 -9.15 16.24
N THR A 32 5.41 -9.64 15.23
CA THR A 32 4.41 -10.71 15.42
C THR A 32 5.07 -12.02 15.84
N LEU A 33 6.20 -12.40 15.23
CA LEU A 33 6.98 -13.57 15.65
C LEU A 33 7.43 -13.45 17.11
N LYS A 34 7.96 -12.30 17.52
CA LYS A 34 8.34 -12.05 18.92
C LYS A 34 7.14 -12.16 19.85
N TYR A 35 5.99 -11.63 19.47
CA TYR A 35 4.77 -11.73 20.26
C TYR A 35 4.31 -13.18 20.44
N ILE A 36 4.26 -13.97 19.35
CA ILE A 36 3.85 -15.39 19.41
C ILE A 36 4.80 -16.19 20.33
N ASN A 37 6.11 -15.99 20.20
CA ASN A 37 7.10 -16.67 21.02
C ASN A 37 6.97 -16.34 22.53
N THR A 38 6.51 -15.13 22.87
CA THR A 38 6.40 -14.71 24.28
C THR A 38 5.02 -14.96 24.89
N LYS A 39 3.96 -14.88 24.10
CA LYS A 39 2.58 -14.95 24.61
C LYS A 39 1.86 -16.25 24.26
N SER A 40 2.41 -17.06 23.34
CA SER A 40 1.83 -18.35 22.89
C SER A 40 0.35 -18.27 22.50
N LYS A 41 -0.06 -17.13 21.91
CA LYS A 41 -1.45 -16.87 21.50
C LYS A 41 -1.52 -16.53 20.02
N SER A 42 -2.43 -17.21 19.30
CA SER A 42 -2.77 -16.85 17.92
C SER A 42 -3.60 -15.57 17.91
N LEU A 43 -3.35 -14.72 16.89
CA LEU A 43 -4.04 -13.46 16.70
C LEU A 43 -4.34 -13.22 15.21
N VAL A 44 -5.43 -12.52 14.96
CA VAL A 44 -5.72 -11.92 13.65
C VAL A 44 -5.58 -10.41 13.81
N LEU A 45 -4.67 -9.83 13.01
CA LEU A 45 -4.33 -8.41 13.04
C LEU A 45 -4.38 -7.84 11.62
N ASN A 46 -4.94 -6.63 11.49
CA ASN A 46 -4.83 -5.87 10.24
C ASN A 46 -3.48 -5.17 10.19
N CYS A 47 -2.85 -5.18 9.00
CA CYS A 47 -1.59 -4.50 8.72
C CYS A 47 -1.84 -3.39 7.69
N GLY A 48 -1.46 -2.17 8.02
CA GLY A 48 -1.62 -0.98 7.19
C GLY A 48 -1.25 0.26 7.97
N TYR A 49 -1.59 1.43 7.41
CA TYR A 49 -1.46 2.70 8.12
C TYR A 49 -2.80 3.29 8.55
N GLY A 50 -3.92 2.67 8.16
CA GLY A 50 -5.26 3.20 8.38
C GLY A 50 -5.57 4.43 7.52
N ILE A 51 -4.81 4.66 6.45
CA ILE A 51 -4.92 5.82 5.56
C ILE A 51 -5.24 5.35 4.16
N GLY A 52 -6.38 5.83 3.61
CA GLY A 52 -6.80 5.48 2.25
C GLY A 52 -6.30 6.50 1.22
N TYR A 53 -5.68 6.00 0.15
CA TYR A 53 -5.34 6.77 -1.04
C TYR A 53 -6.08 6.19 -2.26
N SER A 54 -6.59 7.06 -3.13
CA SER A 54 -7.16 6.60 -4.39
C SER A 54 -6.07 6.20 -5.39
N VAL A 55 -6.43 5.39 -6.39
CA VAL A 55 -5.48 5.02 -7.46
C VAL A 55 -4.97 6.26 -8.19
N LEU A 56 -5.84 7.23 -8.45
CA LEU A 56 -5.42 8.51 -9.08
C LEU A 56 -4.51 9.35 -8.18
N ASP A 57 -4.67 9.32 -6.84
CA ASP A 57 -3.73 9.98 -5.93
C ASP A 57 -2.31 9.42 -6.10
N ILE A 58 -2.17 8.08 -6.15
CA ILE A 58 -0.89 7.42 -6.36
C ILE A 58 -0.26 7.82 -7.68
N ILE A 59 -1.04 7.80 -8.74
CA ILE A 59 -0.58 8.17 -10.09
C ILE A 59 -0.13 9.63 -10.13
N LYS A 60 -0.90 10.55 -9.57
CA LYS A 60 -0.53 11.97 -9.50
C LYS A 60 0.78 12.21 -8.75
N ILE A 61 0.97 11.50 -7.63
CA ILE A 61 2.22 11.60 -6.87
C ILE A 61 3.40 11.04 -7.67
N PHE A 62 3.21 9.92 -8.37
CA PHE A 62 4.23 9.34 -9.23
C PHE A 62 4.61 10.27 -10.38
N GLN A 63 3.63 10.89 -11.05
CA GLN A 63 3.84 11.80 -12.18
C GLN A 63 4.60 13.07 -11.80
N LYS A 64 4.46 13.57 -10.55
CA LYS A 64 5.21 14.75 -10.08
C LYS A 64 6.73 14.55 -10.11
N ASN A 65 7.20 13.33 -9.96
CA ASN A 65 8.62 12.99 -9.87
C ASN A 65 9.14 12.22 -11.10
N ASN A 66 8.28 11.92 -12.08
CA ASN A 66 8.60 11.02 -13.18
C ASN A 66 7.91 11.48 -14.47
N LYS A 67 8.33 10.91 -15.60
CA LYS A 67 7.78 11.21 -16.94
C LYS A 67 6.29 10.89 -17.05
N LYS A 68 5.65 11.51 -18.03
CA LYS A 68 4.24 11.27 -18.37
C LYS A 68 3.92 9.77 -18.46
N LEU A 69 2.88 9.36 -17.74
CA LEU A 69 2.26 8.05 -17.85
C LEU A 69 1.07 8.13 -18.79
N ILE A 70 0.97 7.17 -19.70
CA ILE A 70 -0.25 6.96 -20.48
C ILE A 70 -1.24 6.22 -19.57
N ILE A 71 -2.39 6.83 -19.32
CA ILE A 71 -3.44 6.29 -18.42
C ILE A 71 -4.62 5.86 -19.29
N ASN A 72 -4.99 4.60 -19.19
CA ASN A 72 -6.15 4.02 -19.86
C ASN A 72 -7.15 3.52 -18.79
N PHE A 73 -8.38 4.00 -18.86
CA PHE A 73 -9.46 3.50 -18.03
C PHE A 73 -10.11 2.29 -18.67
N THR A 74 -10.39 1.27 -17.83
CA THR A 74 -11.06 0.04 -18.24
C THR A 74 -12.28 -0.22 -17.36
N LYS A 75 -13.05 -1.26 -17.70
CA LYS A 75 -14.20 -1.68 -16.89
C LYS A 75 -13.76 -2.10 -15.48
N LYS A 76 -14.64 -1.92 -14.49
CA LYS A 76 -14.44 -2.45 -13.13
C LYS A 76 -14.18 -3.94 -13.17
N ARG A 77 -13.27 -4.42 -12.34
CA ARG A 77 -13.09 -5.86 -12.12
C ARG A 77 -14.22 -6.36 -11.22
N PRO A 78 -14.77 -7.56 -11.48
CA PRO A 78 -15.73 -8.18 -10.57
C PRO A 78 -15.14 -8.31 -9.16
N GLY A 79 -15.92 -7.98 -8.15
CA GLY A 79 -15.48 -8.07 -6.75
C GLY A 79 -14.67 -6.88 -6.21
N ASP A 80 -14.27 -5.91 -7.03
CA ASP A 80 -13.56 -4.72 -6.53
C ASP A 80 -14.49 -3.85 -5.66
N ILE A 81 -14.04 -3.58 -4.44
CA ILE A 81 -14.72 -2.73 -3.45
C ILE A 81 -14.21 -1.29 -3.59
N ALA A 82 -15.11 -0.30 -3.49
CA ALA A 82 -14.79 1.11 -3.66
C ALA A 82 -13.71 1.60 -2.67
N GLN A 83 -13.79 1.19 -1.40
CA GLN A 83 -12.86 1.63 -0.35
C GLN A 83 -12.50 0.47 0.57
N VAL A 84 -11.20 0.23 0.76
CA VAL A 84 -10.66 -0.72 1.74
C VAL A 84 -9.38 -0.15 2.32
N TYR A 85 -9.37 0.08 3.64
CA TYR A 85 -8.18 0.42 4.41
C TYR A 85 -8.28 -0.16 5.82
N ALA A 86 -7.14 -0.37 6.45
CA ALA A 86 -7.05 -1.13 7.70
C ALA A 86 -7.55 -0.33 8.91
N ASN A 87 -8.31 -0.97 9.81
CA ASN A 87 -8.38 -0.51 11.18
C ASN A 87 -7.17 -1.07 11.94
N ILE A 88 -6.23 -0.20 12.30
CA ILE A 88 -4.93 -0.55 12.87
C ILE A 88 -4.88 -0.50 14.41
N ASN A 89 -5.96 -0.14 15.09
CA ASN A 89 -5.96 0.08 16.54
C ASN A 89 -5.44 -1.15 17.29
N LYS A 90 -5.98 -2.33 16.98
CA LYS A 90 -5.58 -3.59 17.64
C LYS A 90 -4.12 -3.94 17.35
N SER A 91 -3.67 -3.87 16.11
CA SER A 91 -2.28 -4.18 15.75
C SER A 91 -1.29 -3.20 16.38
N THR A 92 -1.61 -1.91 16.40
CA THR A 92 -0.80 -0.86 17.02
C THR A 92 -0.66 -1.11 18.53
N GLN A 93 -1.74 -1.42 19.21
CA GLN A 93 -1.74 -1.66 20.66
C GLN A 93 -0.98 -2.94 21.01
N VAL A 94 -1.30 -4.05 20.33
CA VAL A 94 -0.73 -5.38 20.66
C VAL A 94 0.75 -5.47 20.33
N LEU A 95 1.18 -4.91 19.20
CA LEU A 95 2.56 -5.01 18.72
C LEU A 95 3.39 -3.76 19.03
N ASN A 96 2.84 -2.77 19.73
CA ASN A 96 3.48 -1.47 19.99
C ASN A 96 4.09 -0.89 18.70
N LEU A 97 3.24 -0.76 17.66
CA LEU A 97 3.71 -0.26 16.37
C LEU A 97 3.92 1.24 16.43
N LYS A 98 5.08 1.67 15.93
CA LYS A 98 5.34 3.09 15.64
C LYS A 98 5.21 3.28 14.13
N ASN A 99 4.33 4.17 13.68
CA ASN A 99 4.17 4.49 12.26
C ASN A 99 5.44 5.18 11.73
N LYS A 100 6.34 4.40 11.13
CA LYS A 100 7.67 4.89 10.71
C LYS A 100 7.65 5.52 9.31
N SER A 101 6.84 5.01 8.39
CA SER A 101 6.95 5.36 6.97
C SER A 101 5.61 5.62 6.29
N ASN A 102 4.60 6.13 7.02
CA ASN A 102 3.28 6.47 6.45
C ASN A 102 3.30 7.59 5.38
N ASN A 103 4.45 7.83 4.79
CA ASN A 103 4.64 8.81 3.73
C ASN A 103 4.51 8.14 2.37
N ILE A 104 3.38 8.35 1.71
CA ILE A 104 3.07 7.75 0.42
C ILE A 104 4.10 8.10 -0.67
N LYS A 105 4.70 9.29 -0.65
CA LYS A 105 5.76 9.68 -1.59
C LYS A 105 7.00 8.81 -1.41
N LYS A 106 7.36 8.50 -0.16
CA LYS A 106 8.49 7.61 0.15
C LYS A 106 8.22 6.19 -0.35
N ILE A 107 7.00 5.69 -0.16
CA ILE A 107 6.56 4.37 -0.63
C ILE A 107 6.71 4.28 -2.15
N ILE A 108 6.14 5.23 -2.89
CA ILE A 108 6.19 5.29 -4.35
C ILE A 108 7.64 5.38 -4.85
N ASN A 109 8.44 6.25 -4.24
CA ASN A 109 9.84 6.43 -4.66
C ASN A 109 10.70 5.18 -4.41
N SER A 110 10.47 4.46 -3.30
CA SER A 110 11.19 3.22 -3.01
C SER A 110 10.82 2.11 -4.00
N ALA A 111 9.52 1.95 -4.29
CA ALA A 111 9.04 0.99 -5.29
C ALA A 111 9.63 1.30 -6.68
N PHE A 112 9.65 2.56 -7.10
CA PHE A 112 10.22 2.95 -8.38
C PHE A 112 11.74 2.71 -8.47
N LYS A 113 12.49 2.97 -7.38
CA LYS A 113 13.92 2.65 -7.33
C LYS A 113 14.15 1.14 -7.49
N TRP A 114 13.33 0.33 -6.84
CA TRP A 114 13.41 -1.13 -6.92
C TRP A 114 13.16 -1.62 -8.35
N GLU A 115 12.11 -1.16 -9.00
CA GLU A 115 11.81 -1.51 -10.40
C GLU A 115 12.97 -1.15 -11.35
N LYS A 116 13.60 0.01 -11.15
CA LYS A 116 14.80 0.39 -11.92
C LYS A 116 15.99 -0.56 -11.70
N GLN A 117 16.15 -1.10 -10.50
CA GLN A 117 17.22 -2.07 -10.21
C GLN A 117 16.93 -3.42 -10.88
N LEU A 118 15.68 -3.91 -10.80
CA LEU A 118 15.27 -5.14 -11.47
C LEU A 118 15.52 -5.07 -12.97
N THR A 119 15.11 -3.98 -13.62
CA THR A 119 15.32 -3.78 -15.05
C THR A 119 16.82 -3.83 -15.42
N LYS A 120 17.72 -3.27 -14.59
CA LYS A 120 19.15 -3.35 -14.82
C LYS A 120 19.75 -4.74 -14.60
N SER A 121 19.17 -5.52 -13.69
CA SER A 121 19.64 -6.87 -13.35
C SER A 121 19.25 -7.91 -14.40
N HIS A 122 18.16 -7.70 -15.13
CA HIS A 122 17.69 -8.63 -16.17
C HIS A 122 18.40 -8.48 -17.52
N TYR A 123 19.23 -7.45 -17.68
CA TYR A 123 20.04 -7.20 -18.88
C TYR A 123 21.55 -7.49 -18.67
N LYS A 124 21.91 -8.21 -17.62
CA LYS A 124 23.24 -8.80 -17.42
C LYS A 124 23.11 -10.31 -17.49
#